data_70b4f570baefbfc130952810936d263d
#
_entry.id   70b4f570baefbfc130952810936d263d
#
_cell.length_a   1.000
_cell.length_b   1.000
_cell.length_c   1.000
_cell.angle_alpha   90.00
_cell.angle_beta   90.00
_cell.angle_gamma   90.00
#
_symmetry.space_group_name_H-M   'P 1'
#
loop_
_entity.id
_entity.type
_entity.pdbx_description
1 polymer ?
#
loop_
_entity_poly.entity_id
_entity_poly.type
_entity_poly.pdbx_seq_one_letter_code
_entity_poly.pdbx_strand_id
1 'polypeptide(L)'
;LNLSKQNPDAYFILRYKKINWLHINFFKDILLEIKKAKNIKISNDYSKYNISYHLCSSSDLIIAKFTSIMDECLSLGFPVLVHDYSYNLNKTLSSCIDYKPLDIICSNFDELSDKTKKILQISQDQFENENKEGLNKYFLRTKKPDVKNKIQLIVNEVYKELNV
;
A
#
# COMPACT_ATOMS: atom_id res chain seq x y z
N LEU A 1 -1.23 7.76 14.96
CA LEU A 1 -1.93 8.13 16.19
C LEU A 1 -3.17 8.97 15.91
N ASN A 2 -3.05 10.10 15.21
CA ASN A 2 -4.22 10.96 14.97
C ASN A 2 -5.31 10.24 14.16
N LEU A 3 -4.93 9.50 13.12
CA LEU A 3 -5.87 8.72 12.32
C LEU A 3 -6.57 7.64 13.16
N SER A 4 -5.87 6.96 14.06
CA SER A 4 -6.47 5.94 14.93
C SER A 4 -7.41 6.53 15.97
N LYS A 5 -7.13 7.75 16.47
CA LYS A 5 -8.04 8.48 17.37
C LYS A 5 -9.33 8.91 16.65
N GLN A 6 -9.24 9.25 15.37
CA GLN A 6 -10.40 9.64 14.56
C GLN A 6 -11.24 8.45 14.08
N ASN A 7 -10.67 7.23 14.09
CA ASN A 7 -11.32 5.99 13.66
C ASN A 7 -11.18 4.93 14.78
N PRO A 8 -11.90 5.07 15.90
CA PRO A 8 -11.75 4.20 17.06
C PRO A 8 -12.16 2.75 16.80
N ASP A 9 -13.05 2.53 15.84
CA ASP A 9 -13.54 1.20 15.44
C ASP A 9 -12.62 0.50 14.43
N ALA A 10 -11.66 1.22 13.84
CA ALA A 10 -10.66 0.66 12.94
C ALA A 10 -9.44 0.17 13.73
N TYR A 11 -8.91 -0.98 13.33
CA TYR A 11 -7.68 -1.54 13.90
C TYR A 11 -6.48 -1.27 13.00
N PHE A 12 -5.46 -0.66 13.54
CA PHE A 12 -4.27 -0.22 12.80
C PHE A 12 -3.10 -1.15 13.03
N ILE A 13 -2.51 -1.69 11.97
CA ILE A 13 -1.29 -2.48 12.03
C ILE A 13 -0.14 -1.66 11.44
N LEU A 14 0.82 -1.29 12.27
CA LEU A 14 2.04 -0.63 11.84
C LEU A 14 3.07 -1.67 11.39
N ARG A 15 3.38 -1.67 10.10
CA ARG A 15 4.41 -2.52 9.50
C ARG A 15 5.57 -1.69 9.01
N TYR A 16 6.79 -2.12 9.28
CA TYR A 16 8.00 -1.43 8.85
C TYR A 16 9.06 -2.42 8.34
N LYS A 17 9.91 -1.95 7.46
CA LYS A 17 10.97 -2.76 6.83
C LYS A 17 12.17 -2.98 7.77
N LYS A 18 12.51 -1.97 8.59
CA LYS A 18 13.67 -2.00 9.50
C LYS A 18 13.26 -1.56 10.90
N ILE A 19 13.72 -2.32 11.90
CA ILE A 19 13.40 -2.10 13.32
C ILE A 19 14.13 -0.90 13.93
N ASN A 20 15.19 -0.42 13.30
CA ASN A 20 16.14 0.55 13.88
C ASN A 20 15.47 1.81 14.44
N TRP A 21 14.39 2.28 13.79
CA TRP A 21 13.70 3.49 14.24
C TRP A 21 13.04 3.34 15.62
N LEU A 22 12.70 2.12 16.04
CA LEU A 22 12.15 1.83 17.38
C LEU A 22 13.14 2.11 18.49
N HIS A 23 14.43 2.16 18.19
CA HIS A 23 15.51 2.40 19.14
C HIS A 23 16.04 3.84 19.10
N ILE A 24 15.48 4.70 18.25
CA ILE A 24 15.87 6.10 18.15
C ILE A 24 15.13 6.90 19.22
N ASN A 25 15.86 7.60 20.09
CA ASN A 25 15.29 8.38 21.19
C ASN A 25 14.24 9.39 20.74
N PHE A 26 14.39 9.96 19.55
CA PHE A 26 13.43 10.89 18.96
C PHE A 26 12.00 10.31 18.87
N PHE A 27 11.86 9.00 18.68
CA PHE A 27 10.54 8.35 18.56
C PHE A 27 10.01 7.78 19.88
N LYS A 28 10.74 7.93 20.99
CA LYS A 28 10.39 7.30 22.28
C LYS A 28 8.99 7.66 22.75
N ASP A 29 8.65 8.93 22.72
CA ASP A 29 7.34 9.41 23.22
C ASP A 29 6.18 8.94 22.34
N ILE A 30 6.35 9.01 21.03
CA ILE A 30 5.33 8.52 20.09
C ILE A 30 5.14 7.00 20.22
N LEU A 31 6.21 6.24 20.47
CA LEU A 31 6.12 4.80 20.71
C LEU A 31 5.40 4.46 22.02
N LEU A 32 5.56 5.28 23.06
CA LEU A 32 4.82 5.13 24.31
C LEU A 32 3.32 5.38 24.08
N GLU A 33 2.96 6.39 23.29
CA GLU A 33 1.56 6.64 22.94
C GLU A 33 0.96 5.53 22.08
N ILE A 34 1.71 5.02 21.10
CA ILE A 34 1.28 3.87 20.27
C ILE A 34 1.00 2.65 21.16
N LYS A 35 1.87 2.35 22.14
CA LYS A 35 1.67 1.22 23.05
C LYS A 35 0.45 1.37 23.96
N LYS A 36 0.01 2.60 24.25
CA LYS A 36 -1.20 2.88 25.02
C LYS A 36 -2.47 2.80 24.18
N ALA A 37 -2.36 2.96 22.87
CA ALA A 37 -3.50 2.93 21.96
C ALA A 37 -4.06 1.51 21.85
N LYS A 38 -5.36 1.34 22.11
CA LYS A 38 -6.03 0.02 22.10
C LYS A 38 -6.19 -0.55 20.69
N ASN A 39 -6.26 0.31 19.70
CA ASN A 39 -6.52 -0.03 18.30
C ASN A 39 -5.29 0.10 17.39
N ILE A 40 -4.07 0.12 17.97
CA ILE A 40 -2.82 0.11 17.18
C ILE A 40 -1.94 -1.06 17.63
N LYS A 41 -1.42 -1.81 16.67
CA LYS A 41 -0.43 -2.86 16.91
C LYS A 41 0.78 -2.68 16.00
N ILE A 42 1.96 -2.83 16.56
CA ILE A 42 3.20 -2.91 15.79
C ILE A 42 3.44 -4.37 15.40
N SER A 43 3.55 -4.63 14.10
CA SER A 43 3.87 -5.97 13.61
C SER A 43 5.38 -6.19 13.66
N ASN A 44 5.83 -7.06 14.57
CA ASN A 44 7.24 -7.39 14.81
C ASN A 44 7.65 -8.75 14.23
N ASP A 45 6.73 -9.44 13.58
CA ASP A 45 7.03 -10.78 13.09
C ASP A 45 7.83 -10.70 11.79
N TYR A 46 9.13 -10.99 11.90
CA TYR A 46 10.07 -11.10 10.77
C TYR A 46 10.32 -12.54 10.37
N SER A 47 9.81 -13.50 11.15
CA SER A 47 10.11 -14.92 11.00
C SER A 47 9.37 -15.57 9.84
N LYS A 48 8.29 -14.94 9.37
CA LYS A 48 7.47 -15.48 8.28
C LYS A 48 7.72 -14.72 6.98
N TYR A 49 8.22 -15.43 5.97
CA TYR A 49 8.18 -14.98 4.59
C TYR A 49 6.72 -14.60 4.23
N ASN A 50 6.55 -13.45 3.57
CA ASN A 50 5.25 -12.99 3.06
C ASN A 50 4.25 -12.43 4.08
N ILE A 51 4.63 -12.17 5.34
CA ILE A 51 3.68 -11.59 6.31
C ILE A 51 3.06 -10.27 5.81
N SER A 52 3.81 -9.46 5.06
CA SER A 52 3.29 -8.21 4.49
C SER A 52 2.15 -8.48 3.51
N TYR A 53 2.23 -9.51 2.69
CA TYR A 53 1.16 -9.90 1.77
C TYR A 53 -0.08 -10.40 2.51
N HIS A 54 0.11 -11.20 3.56
CA HIS A 54 -1.01 -11.64 4.41
C HIS A 54 -1.70 -10.46 5.09
N LEU A 55 -0.94 -9.51 5.61
CA LEU A 55 -1.52 -8.32 6.22
C LEU A 55 -2.26 -7.47 5.19
N CYS A 56 -1.70 -7.26 4.00
CA CYS A 56 -2.36 -6.52 2.95
C CYS A 56 -3.66 -7.20 2.49
N SER A 57 -3.64 -8.52 2.26
CA SER A 57 -4.82 -9.27 1.79
C SER A 57 -5.95 -9.36 2.81
N SER A 58 -5.67 -9.09 4.08
CA SER A 58 -6.67 -9.08 5.17
C SER A 58 -7.01 -7.69 5.68
N SER A 59 -6.56 -6.64 4.99
CA SER A 59 -6.81 -5.25 5.37
C SER A 59 -7.83 -4.60 4.44
N ASP A 60 -8.74 -3.82 5.01
CA ASP A 60 -9.72 -3.02 4.26
C ASP A 60 -9.06 -1.82 3.56
N LEU A 61 -7.93 -1.34 4.09
CA LEU A 61 -7.19 -0.21 3.56
C LEU A 61 -5.69 -0.35 3.87
N ILE A 62 -4.86 -0.08 2.88
CA ILE A 62 -3.41 -0.03 2.99
C ILE A 62 -2.95 1.42 2.88
N ILE A 63 -2.24 1.92 3.89
CA ILE A 63 -1.64 3.25 3.86
C ILE A 63 -0.13 3.10 3.77
N ALA A 64 0.46 3.62 2.72
CA ALA A 64 1.88 3.46 2.47
C ALA A 64 2.52 4.73 1.92
N LYS A 65 3.84 4.75 1.91
CA LYS A 65 4.64 5.71 1.16
C LYS A 65 5.53 4.92 0.20
N PHE A 66 5.35 5.09 -1.09
CA PHE A 66 6.15 4.52 -2.19
C PHE A 66 6.88 3.20 -1.87
N THR A 67 6.18 2.09 -1.94
CA THR A 67 6.75 0.75 -1.76
C THR A 67 6.23 -0.17 -2.84
N SER A 68 7.03 -1.16 -3.27
CA SER A 68 6.62 -2.12 -4.30
C SER A 68 5.34 -2.89 -3.93
N ILE A 69 5.16 -3.21 -2.64
CA ILE A 69 3.94 -3.91 -2.19
C ILE A 69 2.67 -3.09 -2.44
N MET A 70 2.76 -1.76 -2.44
CA MET A 70 1.65 -0.88 -2.76
C MET A 70 1.20 -1.08 -4.21
N ASP A 71 2.14 -1.13 -5.14
CA ASP A 71 1.85 -1.35 -6.57
C ASP A 71 1.24 -2.73 -6.79
N GLU A 72 1.76 -3.74 -6.11
CA GLU A 72 1.24 -5.10 -6.15
C GLU A 72 -0.20 -5.14 -5.60
N CYS A 73 -0.48 -4.48 -4.47
CA CYS A 73 -1.83 -4.39 -3.91
C CYS A 73 -2.80 -3.66 -4.84
N LEU A 74 -2.41 -2.53 -5.40
CA LEU A 74 -3.21 -1.80 -6.39
C LEU A 74 -3.50 -2.65 -7.63
N SER A 75 -2.50 -3.41 -8.10
CA SER A 75 -2.69 -4.30 -9.26
C SER A 75 -3.73 -5.39 -9.00
N LEU A 76 -3.95 -5.77 -7.75
CA LEU A 76 -4.95 -6.73 -7.30
C LEU A 76 -6.29 -6.08 -6.90
N GLY A 77 -6.40 -4.75 -6.98
CA GLY A 77 -7.62 -4.00 -6.64
C GLY A 77 -7.81 -3.70 -5.17
N PHE A 78 -6.79 -3.94 -4.34
CA PHE A 78 -6.89 -3.57 -2.93
C PHE A 78 -6.88 -2.05 -2.76
N PRO A 79 -7.69 -1.50 -1.83
CA PRO A 79 -7.66 -0.09 -1.52
C PRO A 79 -6.31 0.33 -0.93
N VAL A 80 -5.69 1.32 -1.56
CA VAL A 80 -4.40 1.88 -1.12
C VAL A 80 -4.49 3.40 -1.08
N LEU A 81 -3.96 4.00 -0.02
CA LEU A 81 -3.66 5.44 0.05
C LEU A 81 -2.15 5.65 0.16
N VAL A 82 -1.68 6.65 -0.54
CA VAL A 82 -0.27 7.07 -0.53
C VAL A 82 -0.17 8.39 0.21
N HIS A 83 0.49 8.42 1.37
CA HIS A 83 0.78 9.70 2.02
C HIS A 83 2.11 10.27 1.49
N ASP A 84 2.06 11.44 0.91
CA ASP A 84 3.24 12.16 0.43
C ASP A 84 3.28 13.58 0.99
N TYR A 85 3.68 13.70 2.26
CA TYR A 85 3.84 14.99 2.94
C TYR A 85 5.15 15.72 2.54
N SER A 86 5.97 15.09 1.72
CA SER A 86 7.25 15.63 1.27
C SER A 86 7.19 16.15 -0.17
N TYR A 87 6.06 16.69 -0.57
CA TYR A 87 5.71 17.13 -1.93
C TYR A 87 6.83 17.88 -2.68
N ASN A 88 7.69 18.60 -1.96
CA ASN A 88 8.83 19.33 -2.54
C ASN A 88 10.11 18.51 -2.67
N LEU A 89 10.24 17.38 -1.97
CA LEU A 89 11.48 16.59 -1.93
C LEU A 89 11.45 15.37 -2.85
N ASN A 90 10.27 14.88 -3.22
CA ASN A 90 10.11 13.61 -3.93
C ASN A 90 9.47 13.73 -5.33
N LYS A 91 9.56 14.89 -5.97
CA LYS A 91 9.15 15.03 -7.38
C LYS A 91 9.77 13.98 -8.31
N THR A 92 10.94 13.48 -7.95
CA THR A 92 11.67 12.47 -8.71
C THR A 92 11.17 11.05 -8.48
N LEU A 93 10.65 10.70 -7.29
CA LEU A 93 10.13 9.36 -7.00
C LEU A 93 8.68 9.19 -7.45
N SER A 94 7.89 10.25 -7.43
CA SER A 94 6.54 10.26 -8.01
C SER A 94 6.53 10.24 -9.54
N SER A 95 7.70 10.38 -10.17
CA SER A 95 7.82 10.38 -11.64
C SER A 95 7.83 8.98 -12.25
N CYS A 96 8.06 7.93 -11.47
CA CYS A 96 8.09 6.57 -12.00
C CYS A 96 6.69 6.01 -12.27
N ILE A 97 5.70 6.38 -11.45
CA ILE A 97 4.30 6.00 -11.64
C ILE A 97 3.44 7.23 -11.33
N ASP A 98 2.71 7.70 -12.34
CA ASP A 98 1.76 8.80 -12.15
C ASP A 98 0.44 8.27 -11.58
N TYR A 99 0.31 8.28 -10.24
CA TYR A 99 -0.90 7.83 -9.55
C TYR A 99 -2.06 8.84 -9.60
N LYS A 100 -1.89 10.01 -10.21
CA LYS A 100 -2.92 11.07 -10.25
C LYS A 100 -4.30 10.59 -10.69
N PRO A 101 -4.41 9.70 -11.71
CA PRO A 101 -5.72 9.20 -12.12
C PRO A 101 -6.42 8.31 -11.10
N LEU A 102 -5.71 7.84 -10.05
CA LEU A 102 -6.26 6.95 -9.04
C LEU A 102 -6.81 7.69 -7.81
N ASP A 103 -6.62 9.01 -7.73
CA ASP A 103 -7.01 9.83 -6.57
C ASP A 103 -6.60 9.27 -5.19
N ILE A 104 -5.48 8.54 -5.15
CA ILE A 104 -4.99 7.85 -3.94
C ILE A 104 -3.92 8.62 -3.18
N ILE A 105 -3.38 9.70 -3.75
CA ILE A 105 -2.32 10.50 -3.12
C ILE A 105 -2.92 11.45 -2.09
N CYS A 106 -2.30 11.49 -0.92
CA CYS A 106 -2.64 12.41 0.17
C CYS A 106 -1.42 13.28 0.48
N SER A 107 -1.52 14.58 0.25
CA SER A 107 -0.42 15.54 0.41
C SER A 107 -0.34 16.10 1.84
N ASN A 108 -1.37 15.89 2.64
CA ASN A 108 -1.48 16.33 4.03
C ASN A 108 -2.36 15.38 4.84
N PHE A 109 -2.44 15.64 6.16
CA PHE A 109 -3.20 14.79 7.07
C PHE A 109 -4.70 14.86 6.85
N ASP A 110 -5.23 16.03 6.49
CA ASP A 110 -6.67 16.22 6.31
C ASP A 110 -7.15 15.42 5.10
N GLU A 111 -6.44 15.49 3.97
CA GLU A 111 -6.70 14.63 2.80
C GLU A 111 -6.63 13.14 3.14
N LEU A 112 -5.61 12.72 3.93
CA LEU A 112 -5.49 11.33 4.35
C LEU A 112 -6.69 10.91 5.21
N SER A 113 -7.10 11.75 6.15
CA SER A 113 -8.24 11.49 7.03
C SER A 113 -9.55 11.33 6.25
N ASP A 114 -9.82 12.27 5.34
CA ASP A 114 -11.07 12.29 4.57
C ASP A 114 -11.14 11.10 3.58
N LYS A 115 -10.05 10.83 2.87
CA LYS A 115 -9.97 9.67 1.97
C LYS A 115 -10.05 8.35 2.74
N THR A 116 -9.45 8.26 3.94
CA THR A 116 -9.58 7.06 4.79
C THR A 116 -11.04 6.81 5.15
N LYS A 117 -11.78 7.83 5.61
CA LYS A 117 -13.21 7.70 5.94
C LYS A 117 -14.01 7.25 4.73
N LYS A 118 -13.77 7.86 3.56
CA LYS A 118 -14.46 7.48 2.31
C LYS A 118 -14.20 6.01 1.96
N ILE A 119 -12.94 5.58 1.97
CA ILE A 119 -12.56 4.22 1.54
C ILE A 119 -13.08 3.16 2.52
N LEU A 120 -13.07 3.42 3.81
CA LEU A 120 -13.61 2.47 4.80
C LEU A 120 -15.14 2.27 4.70
N GLN A 121 -15.84 3.08 3.92
CA GLN A 121 -17.29 2.97 3.68
C GLN A 121 -17.65 2.23 2.39
N ILE A 122 -16.68 1.91 1.56
CA ILE A 122 -16.88 1.23 0.27
C ILE A 122 -16.27 -0.16 0.26
N SER A 123 -16.81 -1.05 -0.57
CA SER A 123 -16.20 -2.37 -0.78
C SER A 123 -14.96 -2.29 -1.66
N GLN A 124 -14.14 -3.34 -1.64
CA GLN A 124 -13.01 -3.47 -2.56
C GLN A 124 -13.46 -3.40 -4.02
N ASP A 125 -14.55 -4.06 -4.38
CA ASP A 125 -15.10 -4.03 -5.74
C ASP A 125 -15.53 -2.61 -6.15
N GLN A 126 -16.09 -1.84 -5.22
CA GLN A 126 -16.45 -0.46 -5.48
C GLN A 126 -15.21 0.41 -5.68
N PHE A 127 -14.20 0.27 -4.84
CA PHE A 127 -12.91 0.95 -5.01
C PHE A 127 -12.28 0.63 -6.37
N GLU A 128 -12.28 -0.65 -6.74
CA GLU A 128 -11.76 -1.11 -8.04
C GLU A 128 -12.52 -0.50 -9.21
N ASN A 129 -13.85 -0.44 -9.14
CA ASN A 129 -14.68 0.14 -10.18
C ASN A 129 -14.48 1.66 -10.31
N GLU A 130 -14.41 2.39 -9.20
CA GLU A 130 -14.16 3.83 -9.20
C GLU A 130 -12.77 4.19 -9.76
N ASN A 131 -11.79 3.32 -9.60
CA ASN A 131 -10.41 3.53 -10.05
C ASN A 131 -10.04 2.73 -11.32
N LYS A 132 -11.01 2.07 -11.97
CA LYS A 132 -10.80 1.10 -13.05
C LYS A 132 -9.94 1.63 -14.19
N GLU A 133 -10.16 2.86 -14.62
CA GLU A 133 -9.40 3.45 -15.73
C GLU A 133 -7.92 3.60 -15.37
N GLY A 134 -7.62 4.19 -14.21
CA GLY A 134 -6.26 4.33 -13.71
C GLY A 134 -5.59 2.99 -13.48
N LEU A 135 -6.27 2.04 -12.83
CA LEU A 135 -5.75 0.70 -12.57
C LEU A 135 -5.43 -0.05 -13.86
N ASN A 136 -6.28 0.01 -14.87
CA ASN A 136 -6.04 -0.64 -16.16
C ASN A 136 -4.87 0.01 -16.92
N LYS A 137 -4.75 1.33 -16.83
CA LYS A 137 -3.69 2.07 -17.51
C LYS A 137 -2.31 1.72 -16.96
N TYR A 138 -2.18 1.60 -15.63
CA TYR A 138 -0.87 1.46 -15.00
C TYR A 138 -0.49 0.01 -14.70
N PHE A 139 -1.45 -0.88 -14.47
CA PHE A 139 -1.17 -2.24 -14.02
C PHE A 139 -1.50 -3.32 -15.04
N LEU A 140 -1.71 -2.97 -16.31
CA LEU A 140 -1.94 -3.94 -17.39
C LEU A 140 -2.82 -5.11 -16.91
N ARG A 141 -3.97 -4.80 -16.30
CA ARG A 141 -4.89 -5.81 -15.78
C ARG A 141 -5.49 -6.61 -16.91
N THR A 142 -4.74 -7.58 -17.37
CA THR A 142 -5.24 -8.59 -18.29
C THR A 142 -6.10 -9.58 -17.51
N LYS A 143 -7.17 -10.07 -18.12
CA LYS A 143 -7.95 -11.17 -17.53
C LYS A 143 -7.01 -12.28 -17.13
N LYS A 144 -7.16 -12.85 -15.92
CA LYS A 144 -6.26 -13.83 -15.29
C LYS A 144 -5.67 -14.92 -16.21
N PRO A 145 -6.40 -15.47 -17.23
CA PRO A 145 -5.83 -16.43 -18.17
C PRO A 145 -4.73 -15.86 -19.08
N ASP A 146 -4.82 -14.56 -19.40
CA ASP A 146 -3.92 -13.93 -20.36
C ASP A 146 -2.56 -13.57 -19.75
N VAL A 147 -2.51 -13.27 -18.45
CA VAL A 147 -1.25 -13.01 -17.72
C VAL A 147 -0.39 -14.27 -17.67
N LYS A 148 -1.01 -15.42 -17.34
CA LYS A 148 -0.29 -16.70 -17.28
C LYS A 148 0.30 -17.06 -18.63
N ASN A 149 -0.47 -16.88 -19.70
CA ASN A 149 -0.01 -17.16 -21.07
C ASN A 149 1.10 -16.20 -21.50
N LYS A 150 1.00 -14.90 -21.19
CA LYS A 150 2.05 -13.93 -21.49
C LYS A 150 3.34 -14.19 -20.73
N ILE A 151 3.26 -14.50 -19.43
CA ILE A 151 4.43 -14.91 -18.66
C ILE A 151 5.07 -16.15 -19.24
N GLN A 152 4.28 -17.16 -19.63
CA GLN A 152 4.79 -18.37 -20.23
C GLN A 152 5.48 -18.11 -21.58
N LEU A 153 4.93 -17.20 -22.40
CA LEU A 153 5.56 -16.79 -23.66
C LEU A 153 6.91 -16.11 -23.41
N ILE A 154 6.98 -15.14 -22.48
CA ILE A 154 8.22 -14.46 -22.13
C ILE A 154 9.26 -15.46 -21.60
N VAL A 155 8.86 -16.35 -20.72
CA VAL A 155 9.74 -17.42 -20.21
C VAL A 155 10.27 -18.29 -21.34
N ASN A 156 9.41 -18.70 -22.26
CA ASN A 156 9.81 -19.52 -23.41
C ASN A 156 10.76 -18.78 -24.38
N GLU A 157 10.57 -17.48 -24.57
CA GLU A 157 11.48 -16.64 -25.37
C GLU A 157 12.86 -16.55 -24.71
N VAL A 158 12.91 -16.26 -23.41
CA VAL A 158 14.16 -16.20 -22.65
C VAL A 158 14.92 -17.54 -22.70
N TYR A 159 14.23 -18.67 -22.55
CA TYR A 159 14.87 -19.99 -22.67
C TYR A 159 15.41 -20.27 -24.08
N LYS A 160 14.71 -19.82 -25.14
CA LYS A 160 15.22 -19.93 -26.51
C LYS A 160 16.47 -19.10 -26.75
N GLU A 161 16.52 -17.87 -26.22
CA GLU A 161 17.70 -16.99 -26.32
C GLU A 161 18.90 -17.54 -25.54
N LEU A 162 18.66 -18.23 -24.44
CA LEU A 162 19.71 -18.83 -23.61
C LEU A 162 20.21 -20.18 -24.16
N ASN A 163 19.64 -20.69 -25.28
CA ASN A 163 19.97 -21.98 -25.88
C ASN A 163 19.96 -23.19 -24.89
N VAL A 164 19.02 -23.16 -23.95
CA VAL A 164 18.82 -24.25 -22.96
C VAL A 164 17.60 -25.09 -23.34
#